data_9a8fe8288758a819c62d5521273c5127
#
_entry.id   9a8fe8288758a819c62d5521273c5127
#
_cell.length_a   1.000
_cell.length_b   1.000
_cell.length_c   1.000
_cell.angle_alpha   90.00
_cell.angle_beta   90.00
_cell.angle_gamma   90.00
#
_symmetry.space_group_name_H-M   'P 1'
#
loop_
_entity.id
_entity.type
_entity.pdbx_description
1 polymer ?
#
loop_
_entity_poly.entity_id
_entity_poly.type
_entity_poly.pdbx_seq_one_letter_code
_entity_poly.pdbx_strand_id
1 'polypeptide(L)'
;MTKRLLSVVIPTWNRAHIVCEAVASALRQRAGAVEVVVVDDASTDGTVELLREAFGAQIQLLQLESRRGPGAARNAGALLAGGEFVAFLDSDDVWLDGKLDAELGVFEQFPEANAVVSDSQSFFADEPDGPNRFAQNGLLAATRGRVRWADDCGWLWTNSTLTAHTCGITVRRKVLAPLGRRLFADDLPCCEDWEFQMRVCHLGQVVVLPEVYSSVRRFNDGSRLGRGIPGQDRTREQELMLLRARLAVIERSKSWLSGLRADLAAELERFGRETEAQLARLSAKVMIAS
;
A
#
# COMPACT_ATOMS: atom_id res chain seq x y z
N MET A 1 -16.86 -25.54 -9.54
CA MET A 1 -15.63 -24.80 -9.13
C MET A 1 -15.92 -24.18 -7.78
N THR A 2 -15.13 -24.49 -6.78
CA THR A 2 -15.22 -23.85 -5.46
C THR A 2 -14.94 -22.36 -5.65
N LYS A 3 -15.87 -21.51 -5.20
CA LYS A 3 -15.74 -20.05 -5.30
C LYS A 3 -14.55 -19.62 -4.44
N ARG A 4 -13.49 -19.10 -5.04
CA ARG A 4 -12.30 -18.61 -4.32
C ARG A 4 -12.72 -17.43 -3.47
N LEU A 5 -12.37 -17.44 -2.19
CA LEU A 5 -12.63 -16.33 -1.27
C LEU A 5 -11.46 -15.35 -1.32
N LEU A 6 -11.78 -14.06 -1.47
CA LEU A 6 -10.82 -12.97 -1.41
C LEU A 6 -11.21 -12.04 -0.27
N SER A 7 -10.27 -11.74 0.61
CA SER A 7 -10.48 -10.80 1.72
C SER A 7 -9.90 -9.44 1.37
N VAL A 8 -10.69 -8.40 1.56
CA VAL A 8 -10.31 -7.00 1.40
C VAL A 8 -10.17 -6.38 2.79
N VAL A 9 -8.99 -5.89 3.13
CA VAL A 9 -8.71 -5.24 4.40
C VAL A 9 -8.72 -3.72 4.21
N ILE A 10 -9.60 -3.02 4.93
CA ILE A 10 -9.78 -1.57 4.87
C ILE A 10 -9.46 -0.97 6.24
N PRO A 11 -8.27 -0.36 6.45
CA PRO A 11 -7.99 0.39 7.66
C PRO A 11 -8.72 1.74 7.61
N THR A 12 -9.31 2.18 8.70
CA THR A 12 -9.97 3.50 8.77
C THR A 12 -9.71 4.20 10.11
N TRP A 13 -9.66 5.53 10.06
CA TRP A 13 -9.59 6.37 11.26
C TRP A 13 -10.14 7.77 10.93
N ASN A 14 -11.23 8.16 11.61
CA ASN A 14 -11.90 9.45 11.41
C ASN A 14 -12.20 9.75 9.93
N ARG A 15 -12.95 8.84 9.27
CA ARG A 15 -13.31 8.91 7.85
C ARG A 15 -14.81 8.76 7.60
N ALA A 16 -15.68 9.14 8.56
CA ALA A 16 -17.13 9.06 8.40
C ALA A 16 -17.64 9.69 7.09
N HIS A 17 -16.98 10.76 6.62
CA HIS A 17 -17.34 11.48 5.41
C HIS A 17 -17.03 10.74 4.09
N ILE A 18 -16.25 9.63 4.10
CA ILE A 18 -15.74 9.04 2.85
C ILE A 18 -15.63 7.51 2.85
N VAL A 19 -15.47 6.87 4.01
CA VAL A 19 -15.19 5.43 4.11
C VAL A 19 -16.21 4.54 3.39
N CYS A 20 -17.47 4.98 3.31
CA CYS A 20 -18.52 4.25 2.62
C CYS A 20 -18.25 4.04 1.13
N GLU A 21 -17.56 4.97 0.46
CA GLU A 21 -17.19 4.83 -0.94
C GLU A 21 -16.17 3.71 -1.14
N ALA A 22 -15.15 3.63 -0.27
CA ALA A 22 -14.16 2.57 -0.29
C ALA A 22 -14.82 1.19 -0.08
N VAL A 23 -15.62 1.05 0.98
CA VAL A 23 -16.33 -0.19 1.29
C VAL A 23 -17.25 -0.62 0.14
N ALA A 24 -18.07 0.31 -0.38
CA ALA A 24 -18.96 0.04 -1.50
C ALA A 24 -18.20 -0.39 -2.76
N SER A 25 -17.02 0.19 -3.02
CA SER A 25 -16.20 -0.19 -4.17
C SER A 25 -15.66 -1.62 -4.06
N ALA A 26 -15.30 -2.06 -2.86
CA ALA A 26 -14.88 -3.43 -2.58
C ALA A 26 -16.05 -4.42 -2.71
N LEU A 27 -17.22 -4.09 -2.16
CA LEU A 27 -18.43 -4.94 -2.24
C LEU A 27 -18.99 -5.07 -3.66
N ARG A 28 -18.74 -4.10 -4.56
CA ARG A 28 -19.15 -4.17 -5.97
C ARG A 28 -18.33 -5.14 -6.81
N GLN A 29 -17.17 -5.56 -6.34
CA GLN A 29 -16.34 -6.52 -7.08
C GLN A 29 -17.08 -7.87 -7.23
N ARG A 30 -17.00 -8.45 -8.44
CA ARG A 30 -17.79 -9.66 -8.79
C ARG A 30 -16.99 -10.95 -8.76
N ALA A 31 -15.69 -10.84 -8.61
CA ALA A 31 -14.75 -11.96 -8.60
C ALA A 31 -14.98 -12.87 -7.39
N GLY A 32 -15.59 -14.00 -7.61
CA GLY A 32 -15.69 -15.03 -6.56
C GLY A 32 -16.58 -14.63 -5.37
N ALA A 33 -16.16 -14.98 -4.15
CA ALA A 33 -16.72 -14.51 -2.89
C ALA A 33 -15.77 -13.45 -2.30
N VAL A 34 -16.28 -12.26 -2.04
CA VAL A 34 -15.53 -11.16 -1.43
C VAL A 34 -15.94 -11.04 0.02
N GLU A 35 -14.96 -11.08 0.91
CA GLU A 35 -15.05 -10.77 2.33
C GLU A 35 -14.43 -9.40 2.56
N VAL A 36 -15.18 -8.47 3.15
CA VAL A 36 -14.67 -7.13 3.47
C VAL A 36 -14.45 -7.02 4.97
N VAL A 37 -13.21 -6.79 5.38
CA VAL A 37 -12.79 -6.60 6.77
C VAL A 37 -12.39 -5.15 6.97
N VAL A 38 -13.23 -4.38 7.67
CA VAL A 38 -12.93 -2.98 8.02
C VAL A 38 -12.35 -2.95 9.42
N VAL A 39 -11.20 -2.30 9.58
CA VAL A 39 -10.56 -2.13 10.89
C VAL A 39 -10.53 -0.65 11.24
N ASP A 40 -11.33 -0.28 12.23
CA ASP A 40 -11.39 1.07 12.77
C ASP A 40 -10.29 1.26 13.83
N ASP A 41 -9.42 2.23 13.62
CA ASP A 41 -8.27 2.55 14.47
C ASP A 41 -8.66 3.58 15.56
N ALA A 42 -9.71 3.27 16.33
CA ALA A 42 -10.29 4.10 17.39
C ALA A 42 -10.79 5.46 16.89
N SER A 43 -11.68 5.48 15.91
CA SER A 43 -12.36 6.71 15.45
C SER A 43 -13.28 7.33 16.51
N THR A 44 -13.44 8.65 16.42
CA THR A 44 -14.26 9.45 17.32
C THR A 44 -15.28 10.34 16.59
N ASP A 45 -15.38 10.21 15.27
CA ASP A 45 -16.21 11.06 14.38
C ASP A 45 -17.51 10.41 13.91
N GLY A 46 -17.91 9.26 14.49
CA GLY A 46 -19.09 8.51 14.06
C GLY A 46 -18.85 7.51 12.91
N THR A 47 -17.58 7.28 12.52
CA THR A 47 -17.21 6.31 11.46
C THR A 47 -17.77 4.92 11.72
N VAL A 48 -17.68 4.42 12.96
CA VAL A 48 -18.11 3.07 13.35
C VAL A 48 -19.62 2.91 13.26
N GLU A 49 -20.36 3.87 13.78
CA GLU A 49 -21.83 3.91 13.75
C GLU A 49 -22.34 3.93 12.31
N LEU A 50 -21.76 4.79 11.48
CA LEU A 50 -22.07 4.90 10.05
C LEU A 50 -21.83 3.58 9.30
N LEU A 51 -20.72 2.91 9.54
CA LEU A 51 -20.39 1.63 8.91
C LEU A 51 -21.36 0.52 9.32
N ARG A 52 -21.75 0.46 10.59
CA ARG A 52 -22.75 -0.49 11.08
C ARG A 52 -24.13 -0.27 10.44
N GLU A 53 -24.53 1.00 10.35
CA GLU A 53 -25.81 1.38 9.73
C GLU A 53 -25.83 1.09 8.23
N ALA A 54 -24.77 1.48 7.51
CA ALA A 54 -24.74 1.38 6.04
C ALA A 54 -24.54 -0.05 5.54
N PHE A 55 -23.76 -0.87 6.23
CA PHE A 55 -23.31 -2.18 5.70
C PHE A 55 -23.69 -3.37 6.58
N GLY A 56 -23.88 -3.20 7.88
CA GLY A 56 -24.29 -4.27 8.79
C GLY A 56 -23.51 -5.56 8.61
N ALA A 57 -24.21 -6.65 8.29
CA ALA A 57 -23.62 -7.99 8.11
C ALA A 57 -22.85 -8.18 6.79
N GLN A 58 -22.81 -7.17 5.91
CA GLN A 58 -22.06 -7.26 4.66
C GLN A 58 -20.55 -7.13 4.86
N ILE A 59 -20.12 -6.61 6.02
CA ILE A 59 -18.72 -6.42 6.37
C ILE A 59 -18.40 -7.03 7.75
N GLN A 60 -17.14 -7.40 7.95
CA GLN A 60 -16.62 -7.65 9.29
C GLN A 60 -16.00 -6.34 9.80
N LEU A 61 -16.53 -5.79 10.88
CA LEU A 61 -16.04 -4.55 11.48
C LEU A 61 -15.33 -4.84 12.81
N LEU A 62 -14.01 -4.58 12.83
CA LEU A 62 -13.18 -4.63 14.04
C LEU A 62 -12.87 -3.19 14.49
N GLN A 63 -13.15 -2.87 15.74
CA GLN A 63 -12.75 -1.60 16.34
C GLN A 63 -11.59 -1.85 17.30
N LEU A 64 -10.47 -1.10 17.14
CA LEU A 64 -9.34 -1.15 18.05
C LEU A 64 -9.62 -0.29 19.30
N GLU A 65 -9.06 -0.68 20.43
CA GLU A 65 -9.25 0.03 21.71
C GLU A 65 -8.54 1.39 21.75
N SER A 66 -7.48 1.55 20.97
CA SER A 66 -6.69 2.79 20.89
C SER A 66 -6.07 2.94 19.50
N ARG A 67 -5.77 4.17 19.13
CA ARG A 67 -5.13 4.50 17.85
C ARG A 67 -3.71 3.92 17.78
N ARG A 68 -3.43 3.11 16.77
CA ARG A 68 -2.16 2.41 16.56
C ARG A 68 -1.55 2.64 15.18
N GLY A 69 -2.25 3.35 14.31
CA GLY A 69 -1.84 3.65 12.95
C GLY A 69 -2.27 2.62 11.89
N PRO A 70 -2.18 2.98 10.59
CA PRO A 70 -2.70 2.18 9.49
C PRO A 70 -2.01 0.82 9.36
N GLY A 71 -0.72 0.73 9.68
CA GLY A 71 0.02 -0.54 9.67
C GLY A 71 -0.57 -1.55 10.67
N ALA A 72 -0.84 -1.11 11.90
CA ALA A 72 -1.45 -1.97 12.92
C ALA A 72 -2.87 -2.39 12.55
N ALA A 73 -3.66 -1.48 11.99
CA ALA A 73 -5.01 -1.78 11.53
C ALA A 73 -5.00 -2.81 10.38
N ARG A 74 -4.10 -2.65 9.38
CA ARG A 74 -3.93 -3.65 8.31
C ARG A 74 -3.46 -5.00 8.85
N ASN A 75 -2.57 -5.02 9.84
CA ASN A 75 -2.14 -6.26 10.51
C ASN A 75 -3.31 -6.98 11.17
N ALA A 76 -4.14 -6.25 11.92
CA ALA A 76 -5.30 -6.81 12.60
C ALA A 76 -6.32 -7.38 11.59
N GLY A 77 -6.60 -6.65 10.51
CA GLY A 77 -7.50 -7.09 9.44
C GLY A 77 -6.99 -8.33 8.70
N ALA A 78 -5.69 -8.38 8.39
CA ALA A 78 -5.09 -9.52 7.72
C ALA A 78 -5.11 -10.81 8.57
N LEU A 79 -5.09 -10.69 9.91
CA LEU A 79 -5.26 -11.83 10.81
C LEU A 79 -6.70 -12.37 10.82
N LEU A 80 -7.70 -11.51 10.58
CA LEU A 80 -9.11 -11.91 10.47
C LEU A 80 -9.45 -12.46 9.07
N ALA A 81 -8.69 -12.09 8.06
CA ALA A 81 -8.92 -12.47 6.67
C ALA A 81 -8.94 -13.99 6.48
N GLY A 82 -10.08 -14.54 6.04
CA GLY A 82 -10.28 -15.98 5.77
C GLY A 82 -9.98 -16.39 4.34
N GLY A 83 -9.84 -15.44 3.41
CA GLY A 83 -9.68 -15.66 1.99
C GLY A 83 -8.37 -16.34 1.58
N GLU A 84 -8.38 -16.98 0.42
CA GLU A 84 -7.16 -17.50 -0.24
C GLU A 84 -6.23 -16.36 -0.66
N PHE A 85 -6.84 -15.22 -1.00
CA PHE A 85 -6.15 -13.98 -1.38
C PHE A 85 -6.52 -12.87 -0.40
N VAL A 86 -5.56 -11.98 -0.13
CA VAL A 86 -5.74 -10.81 0.72
C VAL A 86 -5.31 -9.57 -0.06
N ALA A 87 -6.21 -8.62 -0.16
CA ALA A 87 -5.97 -7.32 -0.77
C ALA A 87 -6.17 -6.20 0.26
N PHE A 88 -5.58 -5.05 0.00
CA PHE A 88 -5.67 -3.89 0.89
C PHE A 88 -6.27 -2.71 0.13
N LEU A 89 -7.15 -1.95 0.80
CA LEU A 89 -7.75 -0.75 0.25
C LEU A 89 -7.78 0.33 1.33
N ASP A 90 -7.20 1.48 1.06
CA ASP A 90 -7.25 2.59 1.99
C ASP A 90 -8.66 3.21 2.02
N SER A 91 -9.11 3.65 3.19
CA SER A 91 -10.49 4.12 3.43
C SER A 91 -10.87 5.41 2.68
N ASP A 92 -9.91 6.06 2.04
CA ASP A 92 -10.09 7.25 1.21
C ASP A 92 -9.87 6.99 -0.29
N ASP A 93 -9.58 5.75 -0.68
CA ASP A 93 -9.40 5.34 -2.07
C ASP A 93 -10.58 4.49 -2.56
N VAL A 94 -10.68 4.29 -3.89
CA VAL A 94 -11.77 3.55 -4.53
C VAL A 94 -11.20 2.56 -5.54
N TRP A 95 -11.70 1.33 -5.53
CA TRP A 95 -11.42 0.37 -6.57
C TRP A 95 -12.35 0.55 -7.77
N LEU A 96 -11.78 0.41 -8.96
CA LEU A 96 -12.51 0.37 -10.21
C LEU A 96 -13.13 -1.02 -10.43
N ASP A 97 -14.21 -1.08 -11.20
CA ASP A 97 -14.90 -2.33 -11.49
C ASP A 97 -13.97 -3.29 -12.26
N GLY A 98 -14.06 -4.57 -11.92
CA GLY A 98 -13.28 -5.62 -12.55
C GLY A 98 -11.86 -5.82 -12.02
N LYS A 99 -11.42 -5.04 -11.01
CA LYS A 99 -10.09 -5.20 -10.41
C LYS A 99 -9.83 -6.63 -9.96
N LEU A 100 -10.70 -7.18 -9.13
CA LEU A 100 -10.48 -8.50 -8.56
C LEU A 100 -10.62 -9.62 -9.61
N ASP A 101 -11.49 -9.45 -10.62
CA ASP A 101 -11.57 -10.39 -11.76
C ASP A 101 -10.26 -10.43 -12.54
N ALA A 102 -9.68 -9.26 -12.84
CA ALA A 102 -8.41 -9.16 -13.55
C ALA A 102 -7.27 -9.77 -12.74
N GLU A 103 -7.15 -9.45 -11.45
CA GLU A 103 -6.09 -9.97 -10.59
C GLU A 103 -6.20 -11.49 -10.36
N LEU A 104 -7.41 -12.03 -10.17
CA LEU A 104 -7.63 -13.47 -10.10
C LEU A 104 -7.28 -14.16 -11.41
N GLY A 105 -7.60 -13.55 -12.56
CA GLY A 105 -7.17 -14.03 -13.88
C GLY A 105 -5.64 -14.10 -14.00
N VAL A 106 -4.93 -13.11 -13.45
CA VAL A 106 -3.45 -13.17 -13.39
C VAL A 106 -2.98 -14.31 -12.51
N PHE A 107 -3.58 -14.54 -11.32
CA PHE A 107 -3.22 -15.70 -10.47
C PHE A 107 -3.53 -17.06 -11.12
N GLU A 108 -4.49 -17.12 -12.03
CA GLU A 108 -4.78 -18.32 -12.83
C GLU A 108 -3.76 -18.54 -13.93
N GLN A 109 -3.37 -17.47 -14.62
CA GLN A 109 -2.35 -17.49 -15.65
C GLN A 109 -0.94 -17.74 -15.08
N PHE A 110 -0.67 -17.28 -13.87
CA PHE A 110 0.60 -17.42 -13.16
C PHE A 110 0.39 -18.12 -11.80
N PRO A 111 0.20 -19.45 -11.78
CA PRO A 111 -0.14 -20.19 -10.55
C PRO A 111 0.90 -20.08 -9.44
N GLU A 112 2.17 -19.85 -9.79
CA GLU A 112 3.28 -19.66 -8.84
C GLU A 112 3.30 -18.24 -8.24
N ALA A 113 2.54 -17.28 -8.82
CA ALA A 113 2.54 -15.91 -8.33
C ALA A 113 2.13 -15.84 -6.86
N ASN A 114 2.96 -15.18 -6.07
CA ASN A 114 2.72 -14.89 -4.66
C ASN A 114 1.93 -13.59 -4.48
N ALA A 115 2.10 -12.64 -5.38
CA ALA A 115 1.39 -11.37 -5.38
C ALA A 115 1.15 -10.86 -6.80
N VAL A 116 0.10 -10.07 -6.94
CA VAL A 116 -0.19 -9.24 -8.12
C VAL A 116 -0.16 -7.79 -7.70
N VAL A 117 0.45 -6.95 -8.51
CA VAL A 117 0.53 -5.51 -8.31
C VAL A 117 -0.09 -4.82 -9.52
N SER A 118 -1.22 -4.15 -9.33
CA SER A 118 -1.92 -3.39 -10.37
C SER A 118 -1.65 -1.90 -10.27
N ASP A 119 -1.84 -1.19 -11.40
CA ASP A 119 -1.63 0.24 -11.47
C ASP A 119 -2.76 1.04 -10.81
N SER A 120 -2.50 2.31 -10.53
CA SER A 120 -3.42 3.24 -9.91
C SER A 120 -3.27 4.65 -10.48
N GLN A 121 -4.38 5.39 -10.49
CA GLN A 121 -4.45 6.79 -10.88
C GLN A 121 -4.75 7.66 -9.66
N SER A 122 -3.95 8.71 -9.45
CA SER A 122 -4.27 9.72 -8.44
C SER A 122 -5.26 10.75 -8.99
N PHE A 123 -6.17 11.22 -8.13
CA PHE A 123 -7.16 12.24 -8.45
C PHE A 123 -7.14 13.36 -7.41
N PHE A 124 -7.28 14.57 -7.89
CA PHE A 124 -7.46 15.76 -7.08
C PHE A 124 -8.69 16.52 -7.60
N ALA A 125 -9.68 16.80 -6.73
CA ALA A 125 -10.93 17.44 -7.11
C ALA A 125 -11.59 16.78 -8.36
N ASP A 126 -11.63 15.43 -8.36
CA ASP A 126 -12.19 14.58 -9.42
C ASP A 126 -11.46 14.62 -10.78
N GLU A 127 -10.32 15.32 -10.87
CA GLU A 127 -9.46 15.33 -12.04
C GLU A 127 -8.20 14.49 -11.82
N PRO A 128 -7.67 13.80 -12.86
CA PRO A 128 -6.42 13.06 -12.75
C PRO A 128 -5.26 13.97 -12.33
N ASP A 129 -4.56 13.59 -11.23
CA ASP A 129 -3.37 14.28 -10.73
C ASP A 129 -2.10 13.72 -11.41
N GLY A 130 -1.90 14.13 -12.66
CA GLY A 130 -0.77 13.70 -13.49
C GLY A 130 -0.93 12.29 -14.07
N PRO A 131 0.17 11.67 -14.54
CA PRO A 131 0.13 10.32 -15.10
C PRO A 131 -0.13 9.27 -14.00
N ASN A 132 -0.61 8.07 -14.41
CA ASN A 132 -0.81 6.94 -13.51
C ASN A 132 0.50 6.51 -12.82
N ARG A 133 0.38 5.74 -11.75
CA ARG A 133 1.51 5.42 -10.88
C ARG A 133 2.65 4.72 -11.59
N PHE A 134 2.37 3.74 -12.45
CA PHE A 134 3.39 2.99 -13.17
C PHE A 134 4.07 3.81 -14.26
N ALA A 135 3.38 4.79 -14.85
CA ALA A 135 4.01 5.75 -15.76
C ALA A 135 4.97 6.69 -15.02
N GLN A 136 4.58 7.15 -13.80
CA GLN A 136 5.42 8.03 -12.99
C GLN A 136 6.75 7.40 -12.57
N ASN A 137 6.75 6.09 -12.31
CA ASN A 137 7.93 5.37 -11.82
C ASN A 137 8.64 4.52 -12.90
N GLY A 138 8.20 4.59 -14.16
CA GLY A 138 8.80 3.87 -15.28
C GLY A 138 8.38 2.41 -15.43
N LEU A 139 7.53 1.90 -14.52
CA LEU A 139 7.10 0.49 -14.56
C LEU A 139 6.22 0.19 -15.77
N LEU A 140 5.37 1.14 -16.18
CA LEU A 140 4.56 0.98 -17.40
C LEU A 140 5.43 0.76 -18.64
N ALA A 141 6.53 1.51 -18.77
CA ALA A 141 7.49 1.32 -19.86
C ALA A 141 8.22 -0.03 -19.76
N ALA A 142 8.62 -0.45 -18.54
CA ALA A 142 9.29 -1.72 -18.31
C ALA A 142 8.40 -2.93 -18.62
N THR A 143 7.10 -2.86 -18.32
CA THR A 143 6.13 -3.91 -18.66
C THR A 143 5.79 -3.92 -20.15
N ARG A 144 6.06 -2.82 -20.87
CA ARG A 144 5.60 -2.61 -22.26
C ARG A 144 4.07 -2.77 -22.40
N GLY A 145 3.33 -2.36 -21.36
CA GLY A 145 1.87 -2.48 -21.30
C GLY A 145 1.33 -3.91 -21.28
N ARG A 146 2.10 -4.88 -20.77
CA ARG A 146 1.71 -6.29 -20.70
C ARG A 146 1.89 -6.83 -19.28
N VAL A 147 1.08 -7.80 -18.90
CA VAL A 147 1.26 -8.57 -17.67
C VAL A 147 2.61 -9.29 -17.71
N ARG A 148 3.43 -9.11 -16.68
CA ARG A 148 4.78 -9.65 -16.60
C ARG A 148 5.19 -10.00 -15.18
N TRP A 149 6.17 -10.91 -15.04
CA TRP A 149 6.89 -11.06 -13.80
C TRP A 149 7.62 -9.76 -13.45
N ALA A 150 7.61 -9.40 -12.18
CA ALA A 150 8.29 -8.22 -11.69
C ALA A 150 9.80 -8.26 -11.94
N ASP A 151 10.41 -9.45 -11.84
CA ASP A 151 11.83 -9.67 -12.12
C ASP A 151 12.21 -9.36 -13.58
N ASP A 152 11.30 -9.61 -14.52
CA ASP A 152 11.49 -9.26 -15.95
C ASP A 152 11.48 -7.74 -16.19
N CYS A 153 10.92 -6.97 -15.27
CA CYS A 153 10.86 -5.51 -15.35
C CYS A 153 12.09 -4.83 -14.75
N GLY A 154 12.99 -5.57 -14.17
CA GLY A 154 14.25 -5.16 -13.54
C GLY A 154 14.11 -4.04 -12.53
N TRP A 155 14.50 -4.12 -11.32
CA TRP A 155 14.66 -3.02 -10.35
C TRP A 155 13.46 -2.52 -9.51
N LEU A 156 12.33 -3.13 -9.56
CA LEU A 156 11.11 -2.68 -8.84
C LEU A 156 11.31 -2.29 -7.36
N TRP A 157 12.41 -2.65 -6.80
CA TRP A 157 12.68 -2.72 -5.37
C TRP A 157 13.54 -1.59 -4.82
N THR A 158 14.33 -0.96 -5.67
CA THR A 158 15.40 -0.06 -5.25
C THR A 158 15.06 1.40 -5.42
N ASN A 159 13.97 1.69 -6.15
CA ASN A 159 13.60 3.08 -6.32
C ASN A 159 12.88 3.60 -5.07
N SER A 160 13.34 4.73 -4.57
CA SER A 160 12.85 5.46 -3.39
C SER A 160 11.36 5.83 -3.40
N THR A 161 10.67 5.48 -4.46
CA THR A 161 9.24 5.68 -4.63
C THR A 161 8.54 4.34 -4.55
N LEU A 162 7.48 4.26 -3.76
CA LEU A 162 6.54 3.14 -3.75
C LEU A 162 6.24 2.69 -5.17
N THR A 163 6.49 1.43 -5.47
CA THR A 163 6.23 0.86 -6.79
C THR A 163 4.75 0.93 -7.13
N ALA A 164 3.90 0.59 -6.17
CA ALA A 164 2.44 0.70 -6.25
C ALA A 164 1.88 1.40 -5.02
N HIS A 165 0.65 1.89 -5.10
CA HIS A 165 -0.12 2.20 -3.92
C HIS A 165 -0.60 0.91 -3.27
N THR A 166 -0.81 0.92 -1.95
CA THR A 166 -1.27 -0.26 -1.18
C THR A 166 -2.55 -0.84 -1.75
N CYS A 167 -3.45 0.01 -2.24
CA CYS A 167 -4.70 -0.40 -2.89
C CYS A 167 -4.53 -1.17 -4.21
N GLY A 168 -3.33 -1.19 -4.79
CA GLY A 168 -2.99 -1.98 -5.98
C GLY A 168 -2.37 -3.34 -5.69
N ILE A 169 -2.27 -3.78 -4.43
CA ILE A 169 -1.56 -5.01 -4.04
C ILE A 169 -2.54 -6.07 -3.57
N THR A 170 -2.47 -7.24 -4.21
CA THR A 170 -3.17 -8.45 -3.77
C THR A 170 -2.16 -9.59 -3.61
N VAL A 171 -2.19 -10.28 -2.48
CA VAL A 171 -1.27 -11.37 -2.15
C VAL A 171 -2.00 -12.68 -1.91
N ARG A 172 -1.36 -13.81 -2.20
CA ARG A 172 -1.85 -15.10 -1.68
C ARG A 172 -1.64 -15.16 -0.18
N ARG A 173 -2.69 -15.51 0.57
CA ARG A 173 -2.62 -15.58 2.04
C ARG A 173 -1.47 -16.47 2.55
N LYS A 174 -1.11 -17.54 1.83
CA LYS A 174 0.01 -18.42 2.20
C LYS A 174 1.34 -17.67 2.39
N VAL A 175 1.56 -16.57 1.67
CA VAL A 175 2.82 -15.81 1.75
C VAL A 175 2.86 -14.85 2.95
N LEU A 176 1.73 -14.66 3.63
CA LEU A 176 1.68 -13.85 4.83
C LEU A 176 2.28 -14.58 6.05
N ALA A 177 2.21 -15.92 6.07
CA ALA A 177 2.75 -16.71 7.17
C ALA A 177 4.28 -16.53 7.37
N PRO A 178 5.13 -16.58 6.33
CA PRO A 178 6.56 -16.27 6.45
C PRO A 178 6.85 -14.84 6.91
N LEU A 179 5.96 -13.87 6.59
CA LEU A 179 6.09 -12.48 7.03
C LEU A 179 5.73 -12.30 8.52
N GLY A 180 5.13 -13.32 9.14
CA GLY A 180 4.73 -13.31 10.55
C GLY A 180 3.44 -12.49 10.79
N ARG A 181 3.11 -12.27 12.07
CA ARG A 181 1.90 -11.51 12.44
C ARG A 181 2.00 -10.01 12.17
N ARG A 182 3.20 -9.52 11.91
CA ARG A 182 3.51 -8.11 11.66
C ARG A 182 3.82 -7.93 10.18
N LEU A 183 2.77 -7.90 9.36
CA LEU A 183 2.87 -7.72 7.90
C LEU A 183 3.34 -6.32 7.55
N PHE A 184 2.78 -5.32 8.21
CA PHE A 184 3.17 -3.92 8.11
C PHE A 184 3.94 -3.51 9.35
N ALA A 185 5.00 -2.73 9.20
CA ALA A 185 5.79 -2.20 10.31
C ALA A 185 4.98 -1.14 11.07
N ASP A 186 4.33 -1.55 12.17
CA ASP A 186 3.47 -0.69 12.99
C ASP A 186 4.24 0.17 14.01
N ASP A 187 5.56 0.12 13.98
CA ASP A 187 6.48 0.99 14.73
C ASP A 187 7.07 2.11 13.86
N LEU A 188 6.74 2.15 12.57
CA LEU A 188 7.13 3.22 11.67
C LEU A 188 6.03 4.29 11.63
N PRO A 189 6.38 5.58 11.67
CA PRO A 189 5.40 6.67 11.56
C PRO A 189 4.85 6.82 10.13
N CYS A 190 5.55 6.30 9.14
CA CYS A 190 5.18 6.21 7.72
C CYS A 190 6.11 5.22 7.00
N CYS A 191 5.84 4.94 5.70
CA CYS A 191 6.59 3.97 4.87
C CYS A 191 6.41 2.50 5.30
N GLU A 192 5.42 2.18 6.12
CA GLU A 192 5.05 0.82 6.48
C GLU A 192 4.59 0.01 5.25
N ASP A 193 3.96 0.68 4.31
CA ASP A 193 3.52 0.16 3.02
C ASP A 193 4.70 -0.17 2.11
N TRP A 194 5.70 0.69 2.04
CA TRP A 194 6.92 0.43 1.27
C TRP A 194 7.70 -0.75 1.86
N GLU A 195 7.84 -0.82 3.18
CA GLU A 195 8.51 -1.93 3.87
C GLU A 195 7.80 -3.26 3.61
N PHE A 196 6.45 -3.27 3.68
CA PHE A 196 5.65 -4.44 3.34
C PHE A 196 5.85 -4.88 1.88
N GLN A 197 5.78 -3.96 0.93
CA GLN A 197 6.02 -4.25 -0.48
C GLN A 197 7.40 -4.87 -0.69
N MET A 198 8.45 -4.29 -0.13
CA MET A 198 9.80 -4.83 -0.24
C MET A 198 9.88 -6.27 0.28
N ARG A 199 9.22 -6.60 1.39
CA ARG A 199 9.19 -7.98 1.91
C ARG A 199 8.40 -8.94 1.03
N VAL A 200 7.24 -8.54 0.54
CA VAL A 200 6.45 -9.36 -0.40
C VAL A 200 7.28 -9.72 -1.61
N CYS A 201 8.04 -8.80 -2.09
CA CYS A 201 8.84 -8.95 -3.28
C CYS A 201 10.11 -9.75 -3.04
N HIS A 202 10.69 -9.63 -1.85
CA HIS A 202 11.75 -10.52 -1.40
C HIS A 202 11.31 -12.00 -1.41
N LEU A 203 10.06 -12.29 -1.10
CA LEU A 203 9.51 -13.63 -1.25
C LEU A 203 9.40 -14.09 -2.72
N GLY A 204 9.62 -13.17 -3.67
CA GLY A 204 9.64 -13.43 -5.10
C GLY A 204 8.26 -13.71 -5.70
N GLN A 205 8.25 -13.98 -7.01
CA GLN A 205 7.06 -14.38 -7.75
C GLN A 205 5.93 -13.34 -7.69
N VAL A 206 6.28 -12.08 -7.92
CA VAL A 206 5.31 -10.97 -8.06
C VAL A 206 5.04 -10.72 -9.54
N VAL A 207 3.79 -10.59 -9.89
CA VAL A 207 3.34 -10.26 -11.26
C VAL A 207 2.82 -8.83 -11.29
N VAL A 208 3.21 -8.09 -12.31
CA VAL A 208 2.77 -6.73 -12.58
C VAL A 208 1.64 -6.76 -13.59
N LEU A 209 0.51 -6.17 -13.22
CA LEU A 209 -0.68 -5.95 -14.04
C LEU A 209 -0.72 -4.45 -14.38
N PRO A 210 -0.38 -4.05 -15.62
CA PRO A 210 -0.12 -2.64 -15.94
C PRO A 210 -1.38 -1.77 -16.07
N GLU A 211 -2.57 -2.34 -16.00
CA GLU A 211 -3.82 -1.63 -16.09
C GLU A 211 -4.18 -0.93 -14.77
N VAL A 212 -4.85 0.23 -14.88
CA VAL A 212 -5.33 1.01 -13.74
C VAL A 212 -6.61 0.42 -13.17
N TYR A 213 -6.55 -0.01 -11.90
CA TYR A 213 -7.70 -0.57 -11.19
C TYR A 213 -8.01 0.12 -9.86
N SER A 214 -7.24 1.15 -9.49
CA SER A 214 -7.47 1.90 -8.26
C SER A 214 -7.42 3.40 -8.52
N SER A 215 -8.39 4.11 -7.94
CA SER A 215 -8.45 5.56 -7.86
C SER A 215 -7.95 6.02 -6.49
N VAL A 216 -6.85 6.76 -6.47
CA VAL A 216 -6.21 7.24 -5.25
C VAL A 216 -6.54 8.71 -5.06
N ARG A 217 -7.32 9.00 -4.03
CA ARG A 217 -7.78 10.36 -3.77
C ARG A 217 -6.69 11.21 -3.12
N ARG A 218 -6.58 12.46 -3.58
CA ARG A 218 -5.69 13.48 -3.04
C ARG A 218 -6.51 14.55 -2.36
N PHE A 219 -6.10 14.93 -1.14
CA PHE A 219 -6.74 16.00 -0.35
C PHE A 219 -5.80 17.18 -0.17
N ASN A 220 -6.38 18.38 -0.02
CA ASN A 220 -5.65 19.62 0.26
C ASN A 220 -5.48 19.89 1.78
N ASP A 221 -5.78 18.94 2.63
CA ASP A 221 -5.86 19.13 4.08
C ASP A 221 -4.57 18.77 4.84
N GLY A 222 -3.50 18.41 4.11
CA GLY A 222 -2.23 18.01 4.75
C GLY A 222 -2.30 16.68 5.51
N SER A 223 -3.41 15.93 5.41
CA SER A 223 -3.62 14.67 6.14
C SER A 223 -2.74 13.52 5.71
N ARG A 224 -2.10 13.62 4.53
CA ARG A 224 -1.20 12.58 4.00
C ARG A 224 0.27 12.98 4.12
N LEU A 225 1.06 12.09 4.70
CA LEU A 225 2.52 12.20 4.78
C LEU A 225 3.23 11.94 3.43
N GLY A 226 2.50 11.42 2.43
CA GLY A 226 2.99 11.12 1.10
C GLY A 226 3.48 12.35 0.31
N ARG A 227 3.04 12.57 -0.92
CA ARG A 227 3.29 13.83 -1.63
C ARG A 227 2.53 14.95 -0.93
N GLY A 228 3.21 16.09 -0.68
CA GLY A 228 2.58 17.31 -0.18
C GLY A 228 1.41 17.77 -1.08
N ILE A 229 0.61 18.67 -0.58
CA ILE A 229 -0.45 19.35 -1.32
C ILE A 229 0.17 19.97 -2.57
N PRO A 230 -0.43 19.86 -3.79
CA PRO A 230 0.05 20.59 -4.93
C PRO A 230 0.22 22.08 -4.60
N GLY A 231 1.46 22.58 -4.71
CA GLY A 231 1.80 23.97 -4.36
C GLY A 231 2.11 24.26 -2.87
N GLN A 232 2.08 23.25 -2.01
CA GLN A 232 2.60 23.37 -0.64
C GLN A 232 3.74 22.37 -0.41
N ASP A 233 4.88 22.86 0.05
CA ASP A 233 5.97 22.03 0.52
C ASP A 233 5.59 21.35 1.85
N ARG A 234 6.13 20.14 2.05
CA ARG A 234 6.04 19.48 3.35
C ARG A 234 6.63 20.39 4.43
N THR A 235 6.02 20.32 5.62
CA THR A 235 6.69 20.93 6.76
C THR A 235 8.03 20.24 6.98
N ARG A 236 8.98 20.97 7.53
CA ARG A 236 10.31 20.43 7.84
C ARG A 236 10.25 19.20 8.74
N GLU A 237 9.33 19.18 9.71
CA GLU A 237 9.13 18.04 10.60
C GLU A 237 8.62 16.82 9.85
N GLN A 238 7.68 16.99 8.94
CA GLN A 238 7.18 15.93 8.07
C GLN A 238 8.30 15.37 7.18
N GLU A 239 9.17 16.23 6.65
CA GLU A 239 10.29 15.80 5.82
C GLU A 239 11.33 15.04 6.64
N LEU A 240 11.68 15.51 7.83
CA LEU A 240 12.58 14.82 8.76
C LEU A 240 12.04 13.45 9.17
N MET A 241 10.75 13.38 9.47
CA MET A 241 10.07 12.12 9.82
C MET A 241 10.12 11.13 8.65
N LEU A 242 9.82 11.57 7.44
CA LEU A 242 9.87 10.74 6.24
C LEU A 242 11.28 10.20 5.96
N LEU A 243 12.31 11.04 6.05
CA LEU A 243 13.70 10.64 5.83
C LEU A 243 14.16 9.60 6.88
N ARG A 244 13.80 9.81 8.15
CA ARG A 244 14.10 8.83 9.22
C ARG A 244 13.40 7.49 9.00
N ALA A 245 12.12 7.52 8.63
CA ALA A 245 11.37 6.30 8.33
C ALA A 245 11.98 5.56 7.13
N ARG A 246 12.38 6.25 6.07
CA ARG A 246 13.08 5.67 4.93
C ARG A 246 14.38 4.99 5.32
N LEU A 247 15.21 5.65 6.13
CA LEU A 247 16.44 5.05 6.64
C LEU A 247 16.17 3.80 7.46
N ALA A 248 15.15 3.80 8.30
CA ALA A 248 14.77 2.62 9.07
C ALA A 248 14.34 1.44 8.18
N VAL A 249 13.59 1.70 7.11
CA VAL A 249 13.22 0.67 6.11
C VAL A 249 14.45 0.14 5.41
N ILE A 250 15.34 1.01 4.94
CA ILE A 250 16.58 0.62 4.26
C ILE A 250 17.45 -0.27 5.16
N GLU A 251 17.63 0.13 6.41
CA GLU A 251 18.46 -0.61 7.36
C GLU A 251 17.89 -2.00 7.67
N ARG A 252 16.58 -2.09 7.86
CA ARG A 252 15.89 -3.38 8.03
C ARG A 252 16.04 -4.26 6.79
N SER A 253 16.00 -3.68 5.61
CA SER A 253 16.06 -4.41 4.35
C SER A 253 17.44 -5.02 4.08
N LYS A 254 18.51 -4.44 4.58
CA LYS A 254 19.87 -4.98 4.43
C LYS A 254 20.01 -6.42 4.90
N SER A 255 19.35 -6.78 6.01
CA SER A 255 19.48 -8.11 6.61
C SER A 255 18.89 -9.24 5.76
N TRP A 256 17.88 -8.96 4.95
CA TRP A 256 17.22 -9.97 4.12
C TRP A 256 17.53 -9.84 2.62
N LEU A 257 17.98 -8.67 2.15
CA LEU A 257 18.40 -8.48 0.75
C LEU A 257 19.85 -8.92 0.48
N SER A 258 20.72 -8.88 1.48
CA SER A 258 22.14 -9.23 1.33
C SER A 258 22.40 -10.69 0.87
N GLY A 259 21.40 -11.58 1.03
CA GLY A 259 21.51 -12.98 0.60
C GLY A 259 20.99 -13.28 -0.81
N LEU A 260 20.40 -12.31 -1.52
CA LEU A 260 19.62 -12.60 -2.73
C LEU A 260 20.12 -11.93 -4.01
N ARG A 261 20.47 -10.65 -3.97
CA ARG A 261 20.85 -9.90 -5.17
C ARG A 261 21.80 -8.76 -4.81
N ALA A 262 23.05 -8.93 -5.17
CA ALA A 262 24.10 -7.94 -4.88
C ALA A 262 23.85 -6.57 -5.56
N ASP A 263 23.22 -6.57 -6.74
CA ASP A 263 22.84 -5.35 -7.47
C ASP A 263 21.80 -4.53 -6.69
N LEU A 264 20.79 -5.19 -6.13
CA LEU A 264 19.74 -4.55 -5.32
C LEU A 264 20.31 -4.02 -4.00
N ALA A 265 21.20 -4.78 -3.36
CA ALA A 265 21.85 -4.34 -2.13
C ALA A 265 22.69 -3.06 -2.37
N ALA A 266 23.45 -3.02 -3.47
CA ALA A 266 24.27 -1.85 -3.82
C ALA A 266 23.43 -0.60 -4.11
N GLU A 267 22.29 -0.74 -4.81
CA GLU A 267 21.37 0.38 -5.03
C GLU A 267 20.69 0.85 -3.75
N LEU A 268 20.28 -0.07 -2.90
CA LEU A 268 19.69 0.28 -1.59
C LEU A 268 20.69 1.04 -0.71
N GLU A 269 21.96 0.63 -0.71
CA GLU A 269 23.03 1.35 -0.04
C GLU A 269 23.26 2.75 -0.62
N ARG A 270 23.24 2.88 -1.95
CA ARG A 270 23.33 4.19 -2.61
C ARG A 270 22.18 5.10 -2.16
N PHE A 271 20.96 4.57 -2.19
CA PHE A 271 19.78 5.31 -1.75
C PHE A 271 19.84 5.66 -0.25
N GLY A 272 20.39 4.78 0.59
CA GLY A 272 20.66 5.06 2.00
C GLY A 272 21.57 6.26 2.16
N ARG A 273 22.73 6.29 1.48
CA ARG A 273 23.68 7.43 1.51
C ARG A 273 23.04 8.74 1.04
N GLU A 274 22.24 8.70 -0.02
CA GLU A 274 21.53 9.89 -0.52
C GLU A 274 20.53 10.42 0.54
N THR A 275 19.78 9.52 1.19
CA THR A 275 18.81 9.86 2.24
C THR A 275 19.50 10.42 3.49
N GLU A 276 20.62 9.84 3.90
CA GLU A 276 21.47 10.35 5.01
C GLU A 276 21.99 11.76 4.71
N ALA A 277 22.47 11.98 3.48
CA ALA A 277 22.94 13.30 3.07
C ALA A 277 21.81 14.35 3.07
N GLN A 278 20.60 13.98 2.63
CA GLN A 278 19.42 14.86 2.72
C GLN A 278 19.07 15.17 4.17
N LEU A 279 19.04 14.15 5.03
CA LEU A 279 18.74 14.31 6.47
C LEU A 279 19.77 15.23 7.14
N ALA A 280 21.06 15.05 6.87
CA ALA A 280 22.11 15.88 7.41
C ALA A 280 21.99 17.36 6.97
N ARG A 281 21.72 17.61 5.67
CA ARG A 281 21.50 18.97 5.15
C ARG A 281 20.28 19.64 5.80
N LEU A 282 19.21 18.90 5.99
CA LEU A 282 18.00 19.44 6.60
C LEU A 282 18.19 19.71 8.09
N SER A 283 18.92 18.84 8.80
CA SER A 283 19.26 19.01 10.22
C SER A 283 20.22 20.18 10.44
N ALA A 284 21.24 20.37 9.61
CA ALA A 284 22.20 21.46 9.70
C ALA A 284 21.54 22.85 9.56
N LYS A 285 20.52 22.99 8.69
CA LYS A 285 19.73 24.21 8.58
C LYS A 285 18.94 24.54 9.88
N VAL A 286 18.78 23.59 10.81
CA VAL A 286 18.16 23.82 12.14
C VAL A 286 19.11 24.58 13.04
N MET A 287 20.39 24.21 13.05
CA MET A 287 21.40 24.82 13.93
C MET A 287 21.80 26.25 13.53
N ILE A 288 21.51 26.67 12.28
CA ILE A 288 21.84 28.02 11.79
C ILE A 288 20.66 28.99 11.99
N ALA A 289 19.43 28.47 12.18
CA ALA A 289 18.21 29.27 12.33
C ALA A 289 17.70 29.37 13.79
N SER A 290 18.39 28.69 14.73
CA SER A 290 18.23 28.81 16.18
C SER A 290 19.35 29.66 16.76
#